data_fc88218347604aefec684d066ef79b6a
#
_entry.id   fc88218347604aefec684d066ef79b6a
#
_cell.length_a   1.000
_cell.length_b   1.000
_cell.length_c   1.000
_cell.angle_alpha   90.00
_cell.angle_beta   90.00
_cell.angle_gamma   90.00
#
_symmetry.space_group_name_H-M   'P 1'
#
loop_
_entity.id
_entity.type
_entity.pdbx_description
1 polymer ?
#
loop_
_entity_poly.entity_id
_entity_poly.type
_entity_poly.pdbx_seq_one_letter_code
_entity_poly.pdbx_strand_id
1 'polypeptide(L)'
;MTGRYEISVSFDGFYSFALCVGSRVLLEGGEHTTLPLCRKGIASVRINSDAPLAAEGEEVKCPKFCVAATEDGRYKLYLYAKNGRQIASSPPHATYDAAAELWEDIRRVAASSPCTVK
;
A
#
# COMPACT_ATOMS: atom_id res chain seq x y z
N MET A 1 -9.65 -13.94 -6.86
CA MET A 1 -9.34 -13.06 -5.71
C MET A 1 -9.95 -11.69 -5.95
N THR A 2 -10.70 -11.18 -4.99
CA THR A 2 -11.37 -9.88 -5.11
C THR A 2 -10.88 -8.96 -4.01
N GLY A 3 -10.38 -7.79 -4.40
CA GLY A 3 -9.94 -6.77 -3.46
C GLY A 3 -10.91 -5.61 -3.38
N ARG A 4 -10.70 -4.75 -2.39
CA ARG A 4 -11.43 -3.49 -2.24
C ARG A 4 -10.57 -2.47 -1.52
N TYR A 5 -10.75 -1.20 -1.89
CA TYR A 5 -10.22 -0.09 -1.10
C TYR A 5 -11.30 0.36 -0.12
N GLU A 6 -10.94 0.47 1.14
CA GLU A 6 -11.82 0.99 2.18
C GLU A 6 -11.29 2.32 2.67
N ILE A 7 -12.12 3.36 2.63
CA ILE A 7 -11.79 4.67 3.16
C ILE A 7 -12.44 4.80 4.53
N SER A 8 -11.65 5.20 5.51
CA SER A 8 -12.10 5.43 6.88
C SER A 8 -11.82 6.88 7.26
N VAL A 9 -12.67 7.44 8.12
CA VAL A 9 -12.44 8.76 8.69
C VAL A 9 -12.13 8.60 10.18
N SER A 10 -11.07 9.27 10.65
CA SER A 10 -10.69 9.23 12.05
C SER A 10 -11.57 10.17 12.88
N PHE A 11 -11.47 10.02 14.18
CA PHE A 11 -12.16 10.92 15.13
C PHE A 11 -11.81 12.40 14.89
N ASP A 12 -10.56 12.65 14.48
CA ASP A 12 -10.05 14.00 14.20
C ASP A 12 -10.42 14.52 12.80
N GLY A 13 -11.17 13.74 12.01
CA GLY A 13 -11.61 14.16 10.69
C GLY A 13 -10.60 13.90 9.58
N PHE A 14 -9.58 13.08 9.80
CA PHE A 14 -8.63 12.68 8.75
C PHE A 14 -9.12 11.44 8.04
N TYR A 15 -8.88 11.40 6.74
CA TYR A 15 -9.24 10.27 5.87
C TYR A 15 -8.02 9.40 5.59
N SER A 16 -8.21 8.10 5.67
CA SER A 16 -7.18 7.13 5.31
C SER A 16 -7.80 6.01 4.51
N PHE A 17 -6.98 5.23 3.79
CA PHE A 17 -7.47 4.10 3.03
C PHE A 17 -6.65 2.85 3.28
N ALA A 18 -7.28 1.70 3.02
CA ALA A 18 -6.61 0.41 3.02
C ALA A 18 -7.07 -0.38 1.80
N LEU A 19 -6.15 -1.12 1.20
CA LEU A 19 -6.47 -2.11 0.17
C LEU A 19 -6.58 -3.46 0.86
N CYS A 20 -7.74 -4.07 0.76
CA CYS A 20 -8.07 -5.30 1.49
C CYS A 20 -8.51 -6.42 0.56
N VAL A 21 -8.23 -7.65 0.97
CA VAL A 21 -8.80 -8.87 0.39
C VAL A 21 -9.35 -9.70 1.55
N GLY A 22 -10.67 -9.89 1.58
CA GLY A 22 -11.32 -10.51 2.73
C GLY A 22 -11.08 -9.68 3.99
N SER A 23 -10.59 -10.32 5.05
CA SER A 23 -10.24 -9.64 6.30
C SER A 23 -8.78 -9.19 6.35
N ARG A 24 -8.00 -9.45 5.30
CA ARG A 24 -6.58 -9.09 5.23
C ARG A 24 -6.40 -7.69 4.68
N VAL A 25 -5.57 -6.89 5.34
CA VAL A 25 -5.11 -5.60 4.81
C VAL A 25 -3.80 -5.83 4.08
N LEU A 26 -3.75 -5.49 2.79
CA LEU A 26 -2.55 -5.61 1.97
C LEU A 26 -1.70 -4.35 2.01
N LEU A 27 -2.33 -3.19 1.85
CA LEU A 27 -1.66 -1.89 1.89
C LEU A 27 -2.51 -0.88 2.65
N GLU A 28 -1.83 0.07 3.27
CA GLU A 28 -2.47 1.21 3.95
C GLU A 28 -1.86 2.49 3.43
N GLY A 29 -2.71 3.50 3.18
CA GLY A 29 -2.26 4.85 2.86
C GLY A 29 -2.13 5.71 4.09
N GLY A 30 -1.47 6.86 3.94
CA GLY A 30 -1.36 7.83 5.02
C GLY A 30 -2.65 8.62 5.23
N GLU A 31 -2.60 9.54 6.17
CA GLU A 31 -3.72 10.42 6.49
C GLU A 31 -3.85 11.56 5.48
N HIS A 32 -5.08 11.90 5.13
CA HIS A 32 -5.41 13.00 4.23
C HIS A 32 -6.44 13.90 4.88
N THR A 33 -6.35 15.19 4.61
CA THR A 33 -7.26 16.18 5.23
C THR A 33 -8.64 16.22 4.58
N THR A 34 -8.76 15.73 3.34
CA THR A 34 -10.03 15.71 2.61
C THR A 34 -10.26 14.38 1.91
N LEU A 35 -11.52 14.07 1.64
CA LEU A 35 -11.89 12.87 0.89
C LEU A 35 -11.31 12.87 -0.54
N PRO A 36 -11.37 13.98 -1.31
CA PRO A 36 -10.73 14.00 -2.62
C PRO A 36 -9.23 13.71 -2.60
N LEU A 37 -8.49 14.19 -1.60
CA LEU A 37 -7.07 13.88 -1.46
C LEU A 37 -6.83 12.40 -1.16
N CYS A 38 -7.69 11.81 -0.32
CA CYS A 38 -7.61 10.38 -0.04
C CYS A 38 -7.86 9.56 -1.31
N ARG A 39 -8.84 9.93 -2.12
CA ARG A 39 -9.10 9.28 -3.40
C ARG A 39 -7.96 9.43 -4.38
N LYS A 40 -7.26 10.56 -4.37
CA LYS A 40 -6.02 10.76 -5.14
C LYS A 40 -4.94 9.78 -4.71
N GLY A 41 -4.82 9.52 -3.41
CA GLY A 41 -3.89 8.54 -2.89
C GLY A 41 -4.18 7.14 -3.41
N ILE A 42 -5.46 6.75 -3.44
CA ILE A 42 -5.89 5.47 -4.02
C ILE A 42 -5.56 5.42 -5.51
N ALA A 43 -5.84 6.49 -6.26
CA ALA A 43 -5.51 6.54 -7.68
C ALA A 43 -4.01 6.37 -7.92
N SER A 44 -3.18 6.96 -7.07
CA SER A 44 -1.72 6.81 -7.14
C SER A 44 -1.30 5.35 -6.91
N VAL A 45 -1.92 4.66 -5.96
CA VAL A 45 -1.63 3.23 -5.75
C VAL A 45 -2.02 2.43 -6.99
N ARG A 46 -3.20 2.69 -7.56
CA ARG A 46 -3.64 1.98 -8.77
C ARG A 46 -2.67 2.15 -9.93
N ILE A 47 -2.20 3.37 -10.15
CA ILE A 47 -1.27 3.69 -11.25
C ILE A 47 0.08 3.00 -11.05
N ASN A 48 0.55 2.91 -9.80
CA ASN A 48 1.88 2.39 -9.50
C ASN A 48 1.90 0.90 -9.09
N SER A 49 0.74 0.25 -9.10
CA SER A 49 0.59 -1.11 -8.56
C SER A 49 1.31 -2.20 -9.37
N ASP A 50 1.70 -1.91 -10.59
CA ASP A 50 2.48 -2.83 -11.43
C ASP A 50 3.99 -2.63 -11.32
N ALA A 51 4.43 -1.80 -10.40
CA ALA A 51 5.84 -1.53 -10.18
C ALA A 51 6.60 -2.79 -9.75
N PRO A 52 7.89 -2.90 -10.09
CA PRO A 52 8.68 -4.07 -9.70
C PRO A 52 8.97 -4.09 -8.19
N LEU A 53 9.19 -5.30 -7.67
CA LEU A 53 9.69 -5.49 -6.31
C LEU A 53 11.21 -5.48 -6.35
N ALA A 54 11.83 -4.51 -5.66
CA ALA A 54 13.27 -4.46 -5.51
C ALA A 54 13.74 -5.57 -4.58
N ALA A 55 14.79 -6.29 -4.96
CA ALA A 55 15.43 -7.26 -4.08
C ALA A 55 16.15 -6.54 -2.94
N GLU A 56 16.43 -7.27 -1.87
CA GLU A 56 17.14 -6.71 -0.72
C GLU A 56 18.49 -6.14 -1.15
N GLY A 57 18.72 -4.86 -0.84
CA GLY A 57 19.95 -4.18 -1.22
C GLY A 57 20.05 -3.74 -2.67
N GLU A 58 19.04 -4.03 -3.49
CA GLU A 58 18.99 -3.63 -4.88
C GLU A 58 18.49 -2.19 -5.02
N GLU A 59 19.18 -1.39 -5.85
CA GLU A 59 18.70 -0.06 -6.21
C GLU A 59 17.89 -0.14 -7.49
N VAL A 60 16.60 0.18 -7.38
CA VAL A 60 15.66 0.21 -8.50
C VAL A 60 15.05 1.60 -8.58
N LYS A 61 14.89 2.12 -9.79
CA LYS A 61 14.24 3.42 -9.99
C LYS A 61 12.76 3.34 -9.64
N CYS A 62 12.24 4.43 -9.08
CA CYS A 62 10.81 4.56 -8.82
C CYS A 62 10.01 4.66 -10.11
N PRO A 63 8.77 4.13 -10.16
CA PRO A 63 8.06 3.52 -9.04
C PRO A 63 8.60 2.13 -8.68
N LYS A 64 8.49 1.77 -7.41
CA LYS A 64 8.96 0.46 -6.95
C LYS A 64 8.25 0.03 -5.67
N PHE A 65 8.23 -1.29 -5.44
CA PHE A 65 7.97 -1.86 -4.13
C PHE A 65 9.29 -2.27 -3.49
N CYS A 66 9.39 -2.14 -2.19
CA CYS A 66 10.51 -2.70 -1.45
C CYS A 66 10.09 -3.10 -0.04
N VAL A 67 10.82 -4.05 0.54
CA VAL A 67 10.62 -4.49 1.92
C VAL A 67 11.72 -3.92 2.77
N ALA A 68 11.36 -3.36 3.93
CA ALA A 68 12.32 -2.87 4.90
C ALA A 68 11.93 -3.28 6.31
N ALA A 69 12.94 -3.43 7.16
CA ALA A 69 12.74 -3.77 8.56
C ALA A 69 12.17 -2.57 9.32
N THR A 70 11.28 -2.85 10.26
CA THR A 70 10.75 -1.86 11.20
C THR A 70 11.63 -1.78 12.44
N GLU A 71 11.42 -0.77 13.28
CA GLU A 71 12.21 -0.59 14.50
C GLU A 71 12.08 -1.77 15.47
N ASP A 72 10.92 -2.45 15.47
CA ASP A 72 10.67 -3.58 16.35
C ASP A 72 11.08 -4.94 15.75
N GLY A 73 11.83 -4.92 14.65
CA GLY A 73 12.38 -6.15 14.04
C GLY A 73 11.40 -6.89 13.14
N ARG A 74 10.30 -6.28 12.77
CA ARG A 74 9.38 -6.83 11.78
C ARG A 74 9.66 -6.24 10.41
N TYR A 75 8.85 -6.58 9.41
CA TYR A 75 9.07 -6.16 8.02
C TYR A 75 7.79 -5.62 7.42
N LYS A 76 7.92 -4.54 6.63
CA LYS A 76 6.80 -3.95 5.90
C LYS A 76 7.16 -3.84 4.43
N LEU A 77 6.16 -4.00 3.57
CA LEU A 77 6.27 -3.71 2.15
C LEU A 77 5.86 -2.26 1.92
N TYR A 78 6.68 -1.54 1.18
CA TYR A 78 6.45 -0.12 0.87
C TYR A 78 6.28 0.05 -0.63
N LEU A 79 5.38 0.96 -1.03
CA LEU A 79 5.20 1.36 -2.41
C LEU A 79 5.63 2.83 -2.56
N TYR A 80 6.57 3.07 -3.48
CA TYR A 80 7.04 4.40 -3.83
C TYR A 80 6.54 4.78 -5.23
N ALA A 81 5.99 5.99 -5.36
CA ALA A 81 5.54 6.53 -6.63
C ALA A 81 6.72 6.97 -7.48
N LYS A 82 6.44 7.32 -8.75
CA LYS A 82 7.45 7.75 -9.71
C LYS A 82 8.31 8.92 -9.22
N ASN A 83 7.74 9.80 -8.40
CA ASN A 83 8.45 10.96 -7.84
C ASN A 83 9.31 10.60 -6.60
N GLY A 84 9.40 9.33 -6.24
CA GLY A 84 10.17 8.86 -5.09
C GLY A 84 9.46 8.95 -3.75
N ARG A 85 8.22 9.43 -3.70
CA ARG A 85 7.47 9.54 -2.43
C ARG A 85 6.82 8.21 -2.08
N GLN A 86 6.89 7.85 -0.80
CA GLN A 86 6.15 6.69 -0.28
C GLN A 86 4.67 7.01 -0.27
N ILE A 87 3.87 6.18 -0.93
CA ILE A 87 2.42 6.40 -1.05
C ILE A 87 1.59 5.37 -0.29
N ALA A 88 2.16 4.23 0.05
CA ALA A 88 1.47 3.19 0.82
C ALA A 88 2.46 2.24 1.45
N SER A 89 2.02 1.54 2.49
CA SER A 89 2.81 0.48 3.13
C SER A 89 1.90 -0.62 3.65
N SER A 90 2.43 -1.83 3.77
CA SER A 90 1.69 -2.94 4.37
C SER A 90 1.68 -2.84 5.89
N PRO A 91 0.78 -3.56 6.57
CA PRO A 91 0.97 -3.86 7.99
C PRO A 91 2.29 -4.60 8.21
N PRO A 92 2.84 -4.58 9.43
CA PRO A 92 4.09 -5.30 9.70
C PRO A 92 3.89 -6.82 9.68
N HIS A 93 4.92 -7.52 9.19
CA HIS A 93 4.96 -8.98 9.11
C HIS A 93 6.20 -9.51 9.83
N ALA A 94 6.14 -10.75 10.27
CA ALA A 94 7.22 -11.35 11.07
C ALA A 94 8.51 -11.59 10.28
N THR A 95 8.39 -11.82 8.96
CA THR A 95 9.55 -12.14 8.11
C THR A 95 9.58 -11.28 6.85
N TYR A 96 10.78 -11.15 6.28
CA TYR A 96 10.98 -10.49 4.99
C TYR A 96 10.11 -11.15 3.91
N ASP A 97 10.14 -12.49 3.85
CA ASP A 97 9.40 -13.22 2.81
C ASP A 97 7.89 -13.02 2.92
N ALA A 98 7.35 -12.98 4.13
CA ALA A 98 5.91 -12.74 4.32
C ALA A 98 5.50 -11.36 3.79
N ALA A 99 6.31 -10.34 4.03
CA ALA A 99 6.04 -9.00 3.50
C ALA A 99 6.20 -8.97 1.97
N ALA A 100 7.23 -9.63 1.44
CA ALA A 100 7.50 -9.66 0.00
C ALA A 100 6.39 -10.37 -0.78
N GLU A 101 5.81 -11.42 -0.22
CA GLU A 101 4.73 -12.19 -0.87
C GLU A 101 3.48 -11.34 -1.14
N LEU A 102 3.26 -10.29 -0.37
CA LEU A 102 2.12 -9.38 -0.59
C LEU A 102 2.17 -8.71 -1.96
N TRP A 103 3.36 -8.51 -2.53
CA TRP A 103 3.53 -7.88 -3.82
C TRP A 103 2.72 -8.55 -4.93
N GLU A 104 2.70 -9.89 -4.97
CA GLU A 104 1.93 -10.63 -5.96
C GLU A 104 0.41 -10.39 -5.80
N ASP A 105 -0.08 -10.45 -4.57
CA ASP A 105 -1.50 -10.24 -4.30
C ASP A 105 -1.92 -8.80 -4.63
N ILE A 106 -1.08 -7.83 -4.29
CA ILE A 106 -1.34 -6.42 -4.59
C ILE A 106 -1.43 -6.20 -6.10
N ARG A 107 -0.51 -6.76 -6.87
CA ARG A 107 -0.52 -6.63 -8.33
C ARG A 107 -1.79 -7.19 -8.96
N ARG A 108 -2.34 -8.24 -8.38
CA ARG A 108 -3.55 -8.89 -8.90
C ARG A 108 -4.81 -8.06 -8.69
N VAL A 109 -4.88 -7.29 -7.62
CA VAL A 109 -6.15 -6.64 -7.22
C VAL A 109 -6.11 -5.12 -7.22
N ALA A 110 -4.95 -4.50 -7.09
CA ALA A 110 -4.87 -3.05 -6.80
C ALA A 110 -5.50 -2.17 -7.88
N ALA A 111 -5.28 -2.49 -9.16
CA ALA A 111 -5.76 -1.65 -10.26
C ALA A 111 -7.27 -1.73 -10.46
N SER A 112 -7.90 -2.86 -10.11
CA SER A 112 -9.29 -3.14 -10.40
C SER A 112 -10.22 -3.14 -9.19
N SER A 113 -9.68 -3.00 -7.98
CA SER A 113 -10.50 -3.05 -6.76
C SER A 113 -11.40 -1.83 -6.64
N PRO A 114 -12.69 -2.02 -6.31
CA PRO A 114 -13.58 -0.89 -6.06
C PRO A 114 -13.23 -0.16 -4.77
N CYS A 115 -13.71 1.08 -4.65
CA CYS A 115 -13.51 1.90 -3.46
C CYS A 115 -14.84 2.09 -2.74
N THR A 116 -14.84 1.85 -1.43
CA THR A 116 -15.99 2.10 -0.57
C THR A 116 -15.58 3.01 0.59
N VAL A 117 -16.52 3.88 1.01
CA VAL A 117 -16.34 4.75 2.18
C VAL A 117 -17.10 4.13 3.34
N LYS A 118 -16.41 3.92 4.44
CA LYS A 118 -17.04 3.41 5.67
C LYS A 118 -17.79 4.52 6.40
#